data_cb293f8943c8c1856eb2dd9899c373cc
#
_entry.id   cb293f8943c8c1856eb2dd9899c373cc
#
_cell.length_a   1.000
_cell.length_b   1.000
_cell.length_c   1.000
_cell.angle_alpha   90.00
_cell.angle_beta   90.00
_cell.angle_gamma   90.00
#
_symmetry.space_group_name_H-M   'P 1'
#
loop_
_entity.id
_entity.type
_entity.pdbx_description
1 polymer ?
#
loop_
_entity_poly.entity_id
_entity_poly.type
_entity_poly.pdbx_seq_one_letter_code
_entity_poly.pdbx_strand_id
1 'polypeptide(L)'
;MGEIIGVIQVLNKLRSDHFTDEDEKLLGAYASLAGISLANAQAYEELQKERDLLEVRVKERTKDLEASQKKSDELLLNILPSEIANELKINGLVEPKEYELVTVLFTDFKGFTLAAEKMPPDKLVDELDNCFRQFDEITMRNNLEKIKTIGDAFMCAGGIPMSNTTNPIDAVMAALEIKELMDKLRKEKESKGEPFWEIRIGLHTGPIVAGVVGMKKFAYDIWGDTVNTASRMESSGEPGKVNISVDTYDHVKDFFDCEYRGKIPAKNKGTIDMYFVHGIKKELSVRKDKKTPNKKFAKLVKDKNLY
;
A
#
# COMPACT_ATOMS: atom_id res chain seq x y z
N MET A 1 65.53 -12.48 9.24
CA MET A 1 65.88 -13.90 9.07
C MET A 1 64.86 -14.44 8.06
N GLY A 2 65.33 -14.98 6.93
CA GLY A 2 64.44 -15.57 5.94
C GLY A 2 63.93 -16.96 6.42
N GLU A 3 62.68 -17.24 6.12
CA GLU A 3 62.07 -18.49 6.44
C GLU A 3 62.58 -19.57 5.47
N ILE A 4 62.92 -20.76 5.98
CA ILE A 4 63.39 -21.89 5.14
C ILE A 4 62.17 -22.51 4.51
N ILE A 5 61.98 -22.32 3.17
CA ILE A 5 60.87 -22.87 2.40
C ILE A 5 61.10 -24.30 1.95
N GLY A 6 62.38 -24.70 1.83
CA GLY A 6 62.77 -26.04 1.43
C GLY A 6 64.27 -26.24 1.36
N VAL A 7 64.71 -27.46 1.07
CA VAL A 7 66.15 -27.81 0.91
C VAL A 7 66.28 -28.52 -0.42
N ILE A 8 67.24 -28.12 -1.24
CA ILE A 8 67.66 -28.80 -2.48
C ILE A 8 68.99 -29.50 -2.22
N GLN A 9 69.04 -30.78 -2.44
CA GLN A 9 70.26 -31.57 -2.36
C GLN A 9 70.55 -32.24 -3.70
N VAL A 10 71.81 -32.18 -4.10
CA VAL A 10 72.34 -32.80 -5.33
C VAL A 10 73.33 -33.89 -4.93
N LEU A 11 73.19 -35.08 -5.50
CA LEU A 11 74.03 -36.21 -5.21
C LEU A 11 74.64 -36.74 -6.53
N ASN A 12 75.88 -37.26 -6.48
CA ASN A 12 76.56 -38.00 -7.58
C ASN A 12 76.73 -37.18 -8.88
N LYS A 13 77.80 -36.38 -8.91
CA LYS A 13 78.18 -35.64 -10.14
C LYS A 13 78.63 -36.66 -11.20
N LEU A 14 78.04 -36.61 -12.40
CA LEU A 14 78.24 -37.61 -13.47
C LEU A 14 79.64 -37.59 -14.15
N ARG A 15 80.42 -36.55 -14.01
CA ARG A 15 81.71 -36.42 -14.72
C ARG A 15 82.91 -36.00 -13.84
N SER A 16 82.75 -36.01 -12.57
CA SER A 16 83.75 -35.61 -11.57
C SER A 16 83.37 -36.15 -10.20
N ASP A 17 84.41 -36.46 -9.37
CA ASP A 17 84.23 -36.99 -8.03
C ASP A 17 83.90 -35.93 -6.96
N HIS A 18 83.93 -34.64 -7.38
CA HIS A 18 83.62 -33.53 -6.45
C HIS A 18 82.90 -32.37 -7.19
N PHE A 19 82.12 -31.59 -6.40
CA PHE A 19 81.44 -30.37 -6.86
C PHE A 19 82.39 -29.21 -6.83
N THR A 20 82.25 -28.27 -7.81
CA THR A 20 83.02 -27.04 -7.95
C THR A 20 82.23 -25.83 -7.43
N ASP A 21 82.87 -24.68 -7.19
CA ASP A 21 82.25 -23.43 -6.82
C ASP A 21 81.24 -22.90 -7.85
N GLU A 22 81.42 -23.28 -9.16
CA GLU A 22 80.43 -23.01 -10.20
C GLU A 22 79.18 -23.84 -10.05
N ASP A 23 79.32 -25.12 -9.67
CA ASP A 23 78.17 -26.00 -9.39
C ASP A 23 77.35 -25.48 -8.21
N GLU A 24 78.04 -24.97 -7.16
CA GLU A 24 77.41 -24.36 -5.97
C GLU A 24 76.62 -23.11 -6.34
N LYS A 25 77.23 -22.22 -7.14
CA LYS A 25 76.56 -20.99 -7.63
C LYS A 25 75.34 -21.32 -8.48
N LEU A 26 75.47 -22.29 -9.38
CA LEU A 26 74.39 -22.73 -10.24
C LEU A 26 73.27 -23.36 -9.42
N LEU A 27 73.58 -24.19 -8.47
CA LEU A 27 72.60 -24.79 -7.57
C LEU A 27 71.87 -23.75 -6.73
N GLY A 28 72.60 -22.70 -6.21
CA GLY A 28 72.07 -21.60 -5.48
C GLY A 28 71.06 -20.78 -6.29
N ALA A 29 71.40 -20.56 -7.60
CA ALA A 29 70.46 -19.89 -8.52
C ALA A 29 69.14 -20.71 -8.75
N TYR A 30 69.27 -22.02 -8.96
CA TYR A 30 68.13 -22.91 -9.11
C TYR A 30 67.30 -23.01 -7.80
N ALA A 31 67.95 -23.07 -6.65
CA ALA A 31 67.31 -23.07 -5.36
C ALA A 31 66.46 -21.77 -5.16
N SER A 32 67.04 -20.62 -5.50
CA SER A 32 66.36 -19.34 -5.43
C SER A 32 65.15 -19.27 -6.35
N LEU A 33 65.31 -19.71 -7.61
CA LEU A 33 64.21 -19.78 -8.58
C LEU A 33 63.10 -20.72 -8.11
N ALA A 34 63.42 -21.90 -7.62
CA ALA A 34 62.46 -22.87 -7.08
C ALA A 34 61.76 -22.32 -5.83
N GLY A 35 62.48 -21.63 -4.95
CA GLY A 35 61.91 -20.97 -3.77
C GLY A 35 60.86 -19.87 -4.16
N ILE A 36 61.25 -19.01 -5.13
CA ILE A 36 60.32 -17.96 -5.64
C ILE A 36 59.07 -18.62 -6.29
N SER A 37 59.30 -19.66 -7.10
CA SER A 37 58.19 -20.35 -7.75
C SER A 37 57.23 -21.02 -6.80
N LEU A 38 57.76 -21.65 -5.72
CA LEU A 38 56.94 -22.27 -4.67
C LEU A 38 56.17 -21.22 -3.88
N ALA A 39 56.86 -20.11 -3.47
CA ALA A 39 56.20 -19.04 -2.74
C ALA A 39 55.07 -18.41 -3.58
N ASN A 40 55.29 -18.20 -4.86
CA ASN A 40 54.28 -17.67 -5.76
C ASN A 40 53.09 -18.67 -5.90
N ALA A 41 53.38 -19.98 -6.05
CA ALA A 41 52.31 -20.99 -6.14
C ALA A 41 51.45 -21.03 -4.86
N GLN A 42 52.10 -20.97 -3.68
CA GLN A 42 51.37 -20.88 -2.41
C GLN A 42 50.51 -19.61 -2.29
N ALA A 43 51.07 -18.46 -2.65
CA ALA A 43 50.37 -17.19 -2.64
C ALA A 43 49.14 -17.20 -3.60
N TYR A 44 49.31 -17.78 -4.79
CA TYR A 44 48.21 -17.97 -5.73
C TYR A 44 47.11 -18.89 -5.20
N GLU A 45 47.48 -19.99 -4.56
CA GLU A 45 46.49 -20.91 -3.95
C GLU A 45 45.74 -20.27 -2.82
N GLU A 46 46.42 -19.50 -1.97
CA GLU A 46 45.81 -18.76 -0.87
C GLU A 46 44.85 -17.65 -1.39
N LEU A 47 45.29 -16.88 -2.38
CA LEU A 47 44.48 -15.87 -3.04
C LEU A 47 43.24 -16.48 -3.69
N GLN A 48 43.39 -17.63 -4.34
CA GLN A 48 42.26 -18.35 -4.94
C GLN A 48 41.22 -18.77 -3.87
N LYS A 49 41.67 -19.33 -2.76
CA LYS A 49 40.78 -19.71 -1.62
C LYS A 49 40.05 -18.49 -1.05
N GLU A 50 40.78 -17.37 -0.87
CA GLU A 50 40.19 -16.13 -0.37
C GLU A 50 39.16 -15.56 -1.36
N ARG A 51 39.47 -15.56 -2.66
CA ARG A 51 38.53 -15.14 -3.70
C ARG A 51 37.26 -15.98 -3.68
N ASP A 52 37.37 -17.30 -3.64
CA ASP A 52 36.21 -18.21 -3.65
C ASP A 52 35.34 -18.00 -2.40
N LEU A 53 35.96 -17.76 -1.23
CA LEU A 53 35.25 -17.42 0.00
C LEU A 53 34.52 -16.05 -0.10
N LEU A 54 35.18 -15.07 -0.72
CA LEU A 54 34.56 -13.75 -0.95
C LEU A 54 33.37 -13.84 -1.91
N GLU A 55 33.47 -14.63 -2.98
CA GLU A 55 32.36 -14.84 -3.90
C GLU A 55 31.12 -15.43 -3.19
N VAL A 56 31.34 -16.43 -2.32
CA VAL A 56 30.25 -16.98 -1.50
C VAL A 56 29.64 -15.93 -0.58
N ARG A 57 30.47 -15.17 0.13
CA ARG A 57 30.00 -14.10 1.03
C ARG A 57 29.24 -13.01 0.29
N VAL A 58 29.74 -12.59 -0.87
CA VAL A 58 29.05 -11.59 -1.71
C VAL A 58 27.68 -12.08 -2.10
N LYS A 59 27.58 -13.34 -2.56
CA LYS A 59 26.31 -13.96 -2.94
C LYS A 59 25.31 -14.02 -1.77
N GLU A 60 25.76 -14.44 -0.62
CA GLU A 60 24.93 -14.48 0.61
C GLU A 60 24.46 -13.07 1.01
N ARG A 61 25.38 -12.11 1.08
CA ARG A 61 25.07 -10.73 1.43
C ARG A 61 24.11 -10.06 0.45
N THR A 62 24.28 -10.34 -0.85
CA THR A 62 23.36 -9.81 -1.89
C THR A 62 21.96 -10.36 -1.69
N LYS A 63 21.83 -11.67 -1.43
CA LYS A 63 20.53 -12.30 -1.15
C LYS A 63 19.86 -11.71 0.09
N ASP A 64 20.61 -11.51 1.17
CA ASP A 64 20.09 -10.93 2.42
C ASP A 64 19.64 -9.48 2.21
N LEU A 65 20.42 -8.71 1.45
CA LEU A 65 20.11 -7.33 1.11
C LEU A 65 18.83 -7.23 0.28
N GLU A 66 18.70 -8.07 -0.76
CA GLU A 66 17.50 -8.14 -1.60
C GLU A 66 16.25 -8.50 -0.77
N ALA A 67 16.36 -9.48 0.13
CA ALA A 67 15.26 -9.85 1.02
C ALA A 67 14.88 -8.71 1.99
N SER A 68 15.86 -8.03 2.56
CA SER A 68 15.65 -6.88 3.43
C SER A 68 15.01 -5.70 2.68
N GLN A 69 15.51 -5.42 1.47
CA GLN A 69 14.95 -4.37 0.61
C GLN A 69 13.48 -4.66 0.27
N LYS A 70 13.19 -5.88 -0.17
CA LYS A 70 11.81 -6.30 -0.48
C LYS A 70 10.87 -6.13 0.70
N LYS A 71 11.30 -6.56 1.89
CA LYS A 71 10.51 -6.38 3.12
C LYS A 71 10.28 -4.91 3.47
N SER A 72 11.29 -4.06 3.30
CA SER A 72 11.16 -2.62 3.50
C SER A 72 10.18 -1.99 2.51
N ASP A 73 10.22 -2.42 1.25
CA ASP A 73 9.30 -1.96 0.21
C ASP A 73 7.86 -2.38 0.49
N GLU A 74 7.63 -3.62 0.89
CA GLU A 74 6.32 -4.12 1.30
C GLU A 74 5.74 -3.31 2.48
N LEU A 75 6.55 -3.00 3.49
CA LEU A 75 6.13 -2.19 4.64
C LEU A 75 5.79 -0.75 4.23
N LEU A 76 6.52 -0.16 3.31
CA LEU A 76 6.24 1.18 2.80
C LEU A 76 4.93 1.23 2.01
N LEU A 77 4.68 0.21 1.17
CA LEU A 77 3.45 0.06 0.38
C LEU A 77 2.21 -0.20 1.24
N ASN A 78 2.37 -0.66 2.49
CA ASN A 78 1.26 -0.75 3.45
C ASN A 78 0.85 0.60 4.04
N ILE A 79 1.66 1.65 3.85
CA ILE A 79 1.44 2.97 4.44
C ILE A 79 1.13 4.02 3.37
N LEU A 80 1.72 3.90 2.19
CA LEU A 80 1.60 4.84 1.08
C LEU A 80 1.15 4.14 -0.20
N PRO A 81 0.32 4.79 -1.04
CA PRO A 81 0.05 4.30 -2.38
C PRO A 81 1.34 4.10 -3.18
N SER A 82 1.35 3.16 -4.13
CA SER A 82 2.56 2.75 -4.87
C SER A 82 3.24 3.89 -5.61
N GLU A 83 2.49 4.78 -6.23
CA GLU A 83 2.99 5.95 -6.95
C GLU A 83 3.68 6.92 -6.00
N ILE A 84 3.07 7.18 -4.85
CA ILE A 84 3.57 8.08 -3.81
C ILE A 84 4.83 7.50 -3.15
N ALA A 85 4.82 6.20 -2.86
CA ALA A 85 5.98 5.50 -2.31
C ALA A 85 7.18 5.53 -3.26
N ASN A 86 6.95 5.37 -4.57
CA ASN A 86 7.99 5.47 -5.58
C ASN A 86 8.55 6.89 -5.73
N GLU A 87 7.68 7.91 -5.73
CA GLU A 87 8.10 9.30 -5.75
C GLU A 87 8.97 9.66 -4.54
N LEU A 88 8.53 9.23 -3.34
CA LEU A 88 9.27 9.43 -2.10
C LEU A 88 10.66 8.75 -2.12
N LYS A 89 10.77 7.53 -2.68
CA LYS A 89 12.04 6.81 -2.80
C LYS A 89 13.02 7.49 -3.75
N ILE A 90 12.51 8.04 -4.86
CA ILE A 90 13.35 8.65 -5.90
C ILE A 90 13.78 10.06 -5.49
N ASN A 91 12.84 10.86 -5.00
CA ASN A 91 13.03 12.29 -4.80
C ASN A 91 13.29 12.68 -3.33
N GLY A 92 13.04 11.76 -2.38
CA GLY A 92 13.13 12.04 -0.94
C GLY A 92 12.00 12.92 -0.40
N LEU A 93 11.10 13.37 -1.27
CA LEU A 93 9.92 14.19 -0.95
C LEU A 93 8.80 13.88 -1.94
N VAL A 94 7.57 14.23 -1.56
CA VAL A 94 6.38 14.15 -2.42
C VAL A 94 5.76 15.54 -2.48
N GLU A 95 5.59 16.06 -3.70
CA GLU A 95 4.95 17.36 -3.86
C GLU A 95 3.43 17.26 -3.76
N PRO A 96 2.75 18.24 -3.14
CA PRO A 96 1.29 18.29 -3.13
C PRO A 96 0.74 18.39 -4.56
N LYS A 97 -0.29 17.59 -4.85
CA LYS A 97 -0.92 17.53 -6.16
C LYS A 97 -2.39 17.89 -6.10
N GLU A 98 -2.82 18.75 -7.00
CA GLU A 98 -4.22 19.11 -7.19
C GLU A 98 -4.94 18.08 -8.06
N TYR A 99 -6.20 17.76 -7.67
CA TYR A 99 -7.09 16.86 -8.38
C TYR A 99 -8.45 17.53 -8.52
N GLU A 100 -8.91 17.69 -9.75
CA GLU A 100 -10.15 18.39 -10.07
C GLU A 100 -11.42 17.58 -9.73
N LEU A 101 -11.34 16.25 -9.84
CA LEU A 101 -12.48 15.36 -9.64
C LEU A 101 -12.12 14.20 -8.72
N VAL A 102 -12.49 14.34 -7.46
CA VAL A 102 -12.30 13.30 -6.42
C VAL A 102 -13.60 13.13 -5.66
N THR A 103 -13.98 11.89 -5.42
CA THR A 103 -15.13 11.59 -4.58
C THR A 103 -14.65 11.09 -3.23
N VAL A 104 -14.93 11.87 -2.20
CA VAL A 104 -14.59 11.55 -0.81
C VAL A 104 -15.79 10.89 -0.14
N LEU A 105 -15.53 9.77 0.54
CA LEU A 105 -16.50 8.99 1.30
C LEU A 105 -16.10 8.99 2.77
N PHE A 106 -17.05 9.34 3.63
CA PHE A 106 -16.96 9.19 5.08
C PHE A 106 -17.99 8.19 5.58
N THR A 107 -17.59 7.38 6.55
CA THR A 107 -18.53 6.61 7.37
C THR A 107 -18.31 6.91 8.85
N ASP A 108 -19.35 6.75 9.66
CA ASP A 108 -19.30 6.94 11.11
C ASP A 108 -20.33 6.02 11.80
N PHE A 109 -20.02 5.48 12.97
CA PHE A 109 -20.94 4.64 13.71
C PHE A 109 -21.79 5.45 14.68
N LYS A 110 -23.10 5.42 14.49
CA LYS A 110 -24.03 6.13 15.37
C LYS A 110 -24.01 5.57 16.77
N GLY A 111 -23.78 6.45 17.74
CA GLY A 111 -23.82 6.08 19.16
C GLY A 111 -22.60 5.28 19.63
N PHE A 112 -21.54 5.24 18.82
CA PHE A 112 -20.30 4.55 19.14
C PHE A 112 -19.72 4.95 20.51
N THR A 113 -19.65 6.24 20.82
CA THR A 113 -19.10 6.74 22.10
C THR A 113 -19.81 6.14 23.31
N LEU A 114 -21.15 6.07 23.26
CA LEU A 114 -21.95 5.48 24.35
C LEU A 114 -21.80 3.94 24.42
N ALA A 115 -21.61 3.29 23.30
CA ALA A 115 -21.34 1.85 23.25
C ALA A 115 -19.93 1.52 23.74
N ALA A 116 -18.94 2.34 23.37
CA ALA A 116 -17.55 2.21 23.79
C ALA A 116 -17.38 2.30 25.32
N GLU A 117 -18.16 3.15 25.99
CA GLU A 117 -18.14 3.25 27.46
C GLU A 117 -18.59 1.96 28.17
N LYS A 118 -19.37 1.12 27.50
CA LYS A 118 -19.96 -0.12 28.08
C LYS A 118 -19.24 -1.39 27.64
N MET A 119 -18.33 -1.30 26.66
CA MET A 119 -17.65 -2.46 26.08
C MET A 119 -16.21 -2.54 26.61
N PRO A 120 -15.67 -3.75 26.89
CA PRO A 120 -14.27 -3.92 27.19
C PRO A 120 -13.39 -3.38 26.02
N PRO A 121 -12.30 -2.64 26.32
CA PRO A 121 -11.50 -1.97 25.29
C PRO A 121 -10.92 -2.91 24.23
N ASP A 122 -10.52 -4.11 24.60
CA ASP A 122 -10.04 -5.17 23.69
C ASP A 122 -11.13 -5.57 22.69
N LYS A 123 -12.34 -5.86 23.16
CA LYS A 123 -13.47 -6.19 22.29
C LYS A 123 -13.87 -5.04 21.37
N LEU A 124 -13.79 -3.80 21.87
CA LEU A 124 -14.09 -2.63 21.08
C LEU A 124 -13.14 -2.49 19.89
N VAL A 125 -11.84 -2.67 20.14
CA VAL A 125 -10.81 -2.60 19.09
C VAL A 125 -10.98 -3.75 18.09
N ASP A 126 -11.22 -4.98 18.55
CA ASP A 126 -11.44 -6.15 17.71
C ASP A 126 -12.65 -5.98 16.78
N GLU A 127 -13.74 -5.43 17.29
CA GLU A 127 -14.96 -5.15 16.51
C GLU A 127 -14.72 -4.08 15.44
N LEU A 128 -14.03 -2.99 15.80
CA LEU A 128 -13.65 -1.94 14.85
C LEU A 128 -12.72 -2.49 13.77
N ASP A 129 -11.67 -3.21 14.16
CA ASP A 129 -10.70 -3.79 13.22
C ASP A 129 -11.40 -4.74 12.24
N ASN A 130 -12.32 -5.57 12.74
CA ASN A 130 -13.10 -6.47 11.89
C ASN A 130 -13.96 -5.71 10.85
N CYS A 131 -14.62 -4.62 11.27
CA CYS A 131 -15.38 -3.79 10.34
C CYS A 131 -14.46 -3.10 9.32
N PHE A 132 -13.39 -2.46 9.79
CA PHE A 132 -12.50 -1.68 8.91
C PHE A 132 -11.72 -2.54 7.94
N ARG A 133 -11.31 -3.75 8.29
CA ARG A 133 -10.71 -4.71 7.33
C ARG A 133 -11.65 -5.04 6.18
N GLN A 134 -12.93 -5.26 6.49
CA GLN A 134 -13.93 -5.51 5.45
C GLN A 134 -14.19 -4.25 4.60
N PHE A 135 -14.15 -3.05 5.20
CA PHE A 135 -14.24 -1.80 4.44
C PHE A 135 -13.01 -1.60 3.54
N ASP A 136 -11.81 -1.94 4.01
CA ASP A 136 -10.58 -1.92 3.20
C ASP A 136 -10.72 -2.82 1.97
N GLU A 137 -11.24 -4.05 2.12
CA GLU A 137 -11.50 -4.96 0.99
C GLU A 137 -12.53 -4.38 0.01
N ILE A 138 -13.58 -3.73 0.50
CA ILE A 138 -14.59 -3.09 -0.34
C ILE A 138 -14.00 -1.91 -1.11
N THR A 139 -13.23 -1.05 -0.45
CA THR A 139 -12.60 0.12 -1.08
C THR A 139 -11.60 -0.30 -2.15
N MET A 140 -10.74 -1.28 -1.87
CA MET A 140 -9.76 -1.81 -2.84
C MET A 140 -10.43 -2.31 -4.13
N ARG A 141 -11.49 -3.14 -4.03
CA ARG A 141 -12.16 -3.69 -5.22
C ARG A 141 -12.98 -2.67 -6.01
N ASN A 142 -13.30 -1.52 -5.39
CA ASN A 142 -14.00 -0.41 -6.03
C ASN A 142 -13.06 0.76 -6.40
N ASN A 143 -11.75 0.54 -6.50
CA ASN A 143 -10.74 1.53 -6.90
C ASN A 143 -10.73 2.80 -6.04
N LEU A 144 -10.98 2.67 -4.74
CA LEU A 144 -10.85 3.75 -3.77
C LEU A 144 -9.60 3.56 -2.91
N GLU A 145 -8.95 4.67 -2.61
CA GLU A 145 -7.82 4.73 -1.70
C GLU A 145 -8.32 5.01 -0.28
N LYS A 146 -7.95 4.17 0.68
CA LYS A 146 -8.14 4.45 2.10
C LYS A 146 -7.21 5.59 2.51
N ILE A 147 -7.76 6.63 3.12
CA ILE A 147 -6.97 7.76 3.59
C ILE A 147 -6.60 7.56 5.06
N LYS A 148 -7.59 7.44 5.92
CA LYS A 148 -7.39 7.26 7.37
C LYS A 148 -8.65 6.85 8.08
N THR A 149 -8.47 6.47 9.35
CA THR A 149 -9.57 6.39 10.32
C THR A 149 -9.46 7.55 11.31
N ILE A 150 -10.58 8.09 11.76
CA ILE A 150 -10.66 9.18 12.75
C ILE A 150 -11.61 8.70 13.86
N GLY A 151 -11.04 8.04 14.88
CA GLY A 151 -11.86 7.34 15.87
C GLY A 151 -12.62 6.18 15.23
N ASP A 152 -13.94 6.26 15.24
CA ASP A 152 -14.86 5.30 14.62
C ASP A 152 -15.29 5.70 13.18
N ALA A 153 -14.77 6.79 12.67
CA ALA A 153 -15.00 7.21 11.29
C ALA A 153 -13.94 6.60 10.34
N PHE A 154 -14.39 6.13 9.19
CA PHE A 154 -13.53 5.64 8.10
C PHE A 154 -13.62 6.61 6.92
N MET A 155 -12.47 6.98 6.37
CA MET A 155 -12.35 7.92 5.26
C MET A 155 -11.59 7.29 4.11
N CYS A 156 -12.20 7.32 2.93
CA CYS A 156 -11.56 6.91 1.67
C CYS A 156 -11.92 7.87 0.54
N ALA A 157 -11.20 7.78 -0.58
CA ALA A 157 -11.43 8.64 -1.73
C ALA A 157 -11.17 7.90 -3.05
N GLY A 158 -11.94 8.20 -4.06
CA GLY A 158 -11.74 7.75 -5.43
C GLY A 158 -11.22 8.87 -6.33
N GLY A 159 -10.41 8.52 -7.34
CA GLY A 159 -9.79 9.48 -8.24
C GLY A 159 -8.38 9.90 -7.84
N ILE A 160 -7.80 9.24 -6.84
CA ILE A 160 -6.43 9.40 -6.35
C ILE A 160 -5.81 8.03 -6.04
N PRO A 161 -4.47 7.90 -6.07
CA PRO A 161 -3.49 8.82 -6.61
C PRO A 161 -3.56 8.94 -8.15
N MET A 162 -4.30 8.04 -8.79
CA MET A 162 -4.55 8.04 -10.23
C MET A 162 -5.91 8.66 -10.54
N SER A 163 -5.90 9.77 -11.30
CA SER A 163 -7.14 10.44 -11.72
C SER A 163 -7.96 9.55 -12.64
N ASN A 164 -9.27 9.51 -12.42
CA ASN A 164 -10.23 8.87 -13.30
C ASN A 164 -11.58 9.59 -13.24
N THR A 165 -12.44 9.35 -14.22
CA THR A 165 -13.78 9.99 -14.32
C THR A 165 -14.89 9.10 -13.73
N THR A 166 -14.60 7.86 -13.35
CA THR A 166 -15.57 6.90 -12.81
C THR A 166 -15.65 6.90 -11.29
N ASN A 167 -14.73 7.61 -10.62
CA ASN A 167 -14.64 7.59 -9.15
C ASN A 167 -15.95 7.95 -8.41
N PRO A 168 -16.88 8.82 -8.90
CA PRO A 168 -18.14 9.02 -8.23
C PRO A 168 -19.03 7.76 -8.26
N ILE A 169 -18.97 7.00 -9.35
CA ILE A 169 -19.72 5.74 -9.50
C ILE A 169 -19.12 4.67 -8.60
N ASP A 170 -17.80 4.52 -8.62
CA ASP A 170 -17.04 3.56 -7.82
C ASP A 170 -17.27 3.81 -6.33
N ALA A 171 -17.23 5.07 -5.89
CA ALA A 171 -17.47 5.47 -4.51
C ALA A 171 -18.91 5.17 -4.04
N VAL A 172 -19.91 5.42 -4.88
CA VAL A 172 -21.31 5.06 -4.55
C VAL A 172 -21.49 3.54 -4.52
N MET A 173 -20.84 2.78 -5.38
CA MET A 173 -20.84 1.32 -5.32
C MET A 173 -20.25 0.82 -4.01
N ALA A 174 -19.07 1.32 -3.62
CA ALA A 174 -18.45 0.99 -2.34
C ALA A 174 -19.36 1.33 -1.14
N ALA A 175 -19.99 2.50 -1.16
CA ALA A 175 -20.92 2.93 -0.12
C ALA A 175 -22.12 1.97 0.03
N LEU A 176 -22.69 1.52 -1.09
CA LEU A 176 -23.79 0.56 -1.08
C LEU A 176 -23.35 -0.81 -0.57
N GLU A 177 -22.15 -1.26 -0.91
CA GLU A 177 -21.59 -2.51 -0.41
C GLU A 177 -21.27 -2.45 1.08
N ILE A 178 -20.69 -1.34 1.58
CA ILE A 178 -20.48 -1.11 3.02
C ILE A 178 -21.80 -1.14 3.76
N LYS A 179 -22.82 -0.46 3.24
CA LYS A 179 -24.17 -0.48 3.82
C LYS A 179 -24.72 -1.92 3.89
N GLU A 180 -24.62 -2.69 2.82
CA GLU A 180 -25.09 -4.07 2.79
C GLU A 180 -24.36 -4.98 3.78
N LEU A 181 -23.05 -4.82 3.89
CA LEU A 181 -22.23 -5.50 4.89
C LEU A 181 -22.75 -5.21 6.30
N MET A 182 -22.96 -3.93 6.63
CA MET A 182 -23.45 -3.54 7.94
C MET A 182 -24.87 -4.03 8.23
N ASP A 183 -25.75 -4.04 7.24
CA ASP A 183 -27.08 -4.62 7.35
C ASP A 183 -27.04 -6.14 7.62
N LYS A 184 -26.06 -6.85 7.04
CA LYS A 184 -25.84 -8.27 7.30
C LYS A 184 -25.30 -8.50 8.71
N LEU A 185 -24.27 -7.78 9.13
CA LEU A 185 -23.68 -7.86 10.46
C LEU A 185 -24.73 -7.52 11.55
N ARG A 186 -25.57 -6.53 11.30
CA ARG A 186 -26.69 -6.20 12.19
C ARG A 186 -27.61 -7.40 12.40
N LYS A 187 -28.09 -8.04 11.33
CA LYS A 187 -28.99 -9.20 11.43
C LYS A 187 -28.35 -10.38 12.16
N GLU A 188 -27.07 -10.62 11.94
CA GLU A 188 -26.31 -11.66 12.62
C GLU A 188 -26.22 -11.39 14.14
N LYS A 189 -25.90 -10.16 14.53
CA LYS A 189 -25.81 -9.75 15.94
C LYS A 189 -27.19 -9.71 16.64
N GLU A 190 -28.19 -9.17 15.97
CA GLU A 190 -29.59 -9.20 16.47
C GLU A 190 -30.05 -10.64 16.77
N SER A 191 -29.73 -11.60 15.88
CA SER A 191 -30.09 -13.01 16.08
C SER A 191 -29.43 -13.66 17.30
N LYS A 192 -28.30 -13.12 17.76
CA LYS A 192 -27.52 -13.55 18.92
C LYS A 192 -27.83 -12.72 20.19
N GLY A 193 -28.64 -11.67 20.07
CA GLY A 193 -28.89 -10.72 21.17
C GLY A 193 -27.67 -9.86 21.51
N GLU A 194 -26.74 -9.69 20.55
CA GLU A 194 -25.52 -8.89 20.69
C GLU A 194 -25.77 -7.43 20.27
N PRO A 195 -25.08 -6.44 20.87
CA PRO A 195 -25.16 -5.07 20.45
C PRO A 195 -24.52 -4.90 19.07
N PHE A 196 -25.06 -3.99 18.26
CA PHE A 196 -24.52 -3.62 16.95
C PHE A 196 -24.50 -2.11 16.79
N TRP A 197 -23.73 -1.65 15.82
CA TRP A 197 -23.63 -0.23 15.47
C TRP A 197 -24.32 0.05 14.14
N GLU A 198 -25.14 1.08 14.13
CA GLU A 198 -25.69 1.62 12.89
C GLU A 198 -24.66 2.53 12.25
N ILE A 199 -24.52 2.45 10.92
CA ILE A 199 -23.57 3.26 10.16
C ILE A 199 -24.27 4.39 9.42
N ARG A 200 -23.66 5.58 9.41
CA ARG A 200 -23.97 6.67 8.50
C ARG A 200 -22.90 6.72 7.43
N ILE A 201 -23.29 7.03 6.19
CA ILE A 201 -22.39 7.09 5.02
C ILE A 201 -22.70 8.37 4.25
N GLY A 202 -21.67 9.18 4.02
CA GLY A 202 -21.78 10.44 3.29
C GLY A 202 -20.71 10.57 2.20
N LEU A 203 -21.09 11.07 1.02
CA LEU A 203 -20.19 11.30 -0.09
C LEU A 203 -20.35 12.70 -0.68
N HIS A 204 -19.22 13.25 -1.10
CA HIS A 204 -19.18 14.47 -1.90
C HIS A 204 -18.08 14.39 -2.95
N THR A 205 -18.33 14.98 -4.12
CA THR A 205 -17.41 15.02 -5.26
C THR A 205 -16.98 16.45 -5.53
N GLY A 206 -15.68 16.69 -5.71
CA GLY A 206 -15.12 17.99 -6.02
C GLY A 206 -13.59 17.99 -6.03
N PRO A 207 -12.96 19.19 -6.18
CA PRO A 207 -11.51 19.31 -6.20
C PRO A 207 -10.89 19.15 -4.81
N ILE A 208 -9.68 18.59 -4.77
CA ILE A 208 -8.86 18.45 -3.56
C ILE A 208 -7.38 18.67 -3.87
N VAL A 209 -6.60 18.84 -2.79
CA VAL A 209 -5.14 18.70 -2.83
C VAL A 209 -4.79 17.44 -2.05
N ALA A 210 -3.95 16.58 -2.62
CA ALA A 210 -3.39 15.41 -1.94
C ALA A 210 -1.87 15.55 -1.77
N GLY A 211 -1.32 14.99 -0.70
CA GLY A 211 0.11 15.07 -0.44
C GLY A 211 0.54 14.24 0.76
N VAL A 212 1.83 14.24 1.03
CA VAL A 212 2.42 13.56 2.19
C VAL A 212 2.84 14.59 3.22
N VAL A 213 2.43 14.41 4.46
CA VAL A 213 2.78 15.28 5.59
C VAL A 213 3.55 14.51 6.63
N GLY A 214 4.51 15.19 7.26
CA GLY A 214 5.31 14.67 8.36
C GLY A 214 6.74 14.36 7.95
N MET A 215 7.66 14.44 8.91
CA MET A 215 9.10 14.14 8.72
C MET A 215 9.46 12.70 9.11
N LYS A 216 8.81 12.14 10.13
CA LYS A 216 9.11 10.81 10.69
C LYS A 216 7.94 9.83 10.60
N LYS A 217 6.72 10.36 10.61
CA LYS A 217 5.49 9.58 10.45
C LYS A 217 4.78 10.15 9.23
N PHE A 218 5.15 9.65 8.07
CA PHE A 218 4.51 10.03 6.82
C PHE A 218 3.04 9.64 6.85
N ALA A 219 2.18 10.58 6.47
CA ALA A 219 0.76 10.34 6.25
C ALA A 219 0.40 10.92 4.88
N TYR A 220 -0.08 10.06 3.98
CA TYR A 220 -0.74 10.51 2.77
C TYR A 220 -2.14 10.97 3.15
N ASP A 221 -2.47 12.21 2.87
CA ASP A 221 -3.73 12.82 3.26
C ASP A 221 -4.27 13.74 2.16
N ILE A 222 -5.52 14.17 2.31
CA ILE A 222 -6.21 15.05 1.36
C ILE A 222 -6.82 16.25 2.07
N TRP A 223 -6.78 17.39 1.38
CA TRP A 223 -7.29 18.66 1.88
C TRP A 223 -8.17 19.34 0.84
N GLY A 224 -9.09 20.15 1.33
CA GLY A 224 -9.97 20.95 0.51
C GLY A 224 -11.38 21.04 1.07
N ASP A 225 -12.17 21.91 0.47
CA ASP A 225 -13.58 22.10 0.83
C ASP A 225 -14.41 20.83 0.61
N THR A 226 -14.04 20.05 -0.38
CA THR A 226 -14.63 18.74 -0.74
C THR A 226 -14.61 17.78 0.45
N VAL A 227 -13.49 17.71 1.17
CA VAL A 227 -13.33 16.85 2.35
C VAL A 227 -14.30 17.25 3.46
N ASN A 228 -14.39 18.57 3.72
CA ASN A 228 -15.30 19.10 4.74
C ASN A 228 -16.76 18.86 4.36
N THR A 229 -17.11 19.03 3.09
CA THR A 229 -18.46 18.81 2.59
C THR A 229 -18.84 17.34 2.67
N ALA A 230 -17.95 16.39 2.32
CA ALA A 230 -18.18 14.96 2.47
C ALA A 230 -18.46 14.57 3.94
N SER A 231 -17.68 15.11 4.88
CA SER A 231 -17.95 14.93 6.32
C SER A 231 -19.33 15.48 6.74
N ARG A 232 -19.80 16.58 6.09
CA ARG A 232 -21.18 17.07 6.34
C ARG A 232 -22.24 16.18 5.74
N MET A 233 -21.98 15.55 4.58
CA MET A 233 -22.88 14.53 4.03
C MET A 233 -23.06 13.37 4.99
N GLU A 234 -21.98 12.90 5.61
CA GLU A 234 -22.05 11.83 6.62
C GLU A 234 -22.84 12.30 7.83
N SER A 235 -22.45 13.39 8.48
CA SER A 235 -23.05 13.85 9.75
C SER A 235 -24.52 14.31 9.63
N SER A 236 -24.94 14.73 8.44
CA SER A 236 -26.33 15.03 8.09
C SER A 236 -27.09 13.81 7.53
N GLY A 237 -26.40 12.66 7.41
CA GLY A 237 -26.97 11.41 6.95
C GLY A 237 -27.86 10.75 7.98
N GLU A 238 -28.61 9.75 7.54
CA GLU A 238 -29.42 8.87 8.40
C GLU A 238 -28.75 7.50 8.49
N PRO A 239 -28.79 6.85 9.64
CA PRO A 239 -28.27 5.49 9.78
C PRO A 239 -28.86 4.51 8.78
N GLY A 240 -28.01 3.65 8.24
CA GLY A 240 -28.42 2.67 7.24
C GLY A 240 -28.76 3.24 5.86
N LYS A 241 -28.40 4.52 5.61
CA LYS A 241 -28.61 5.18 4.30
C LYS A 241 -27.32 5.77 3.77
N VAL A 242 -27.20 5.80 2.44
CA VAL A 242 -26.11 6.47 1.72
C VAL A 242 -26.58 7.86 1.33
N ASN A 243 -25.92 8.90 1.85
CA ASN A 243 -26.25 10.30 1.64
C ASN A 243 -25.21 10.96 0.73
N ILE A 244 -25.66 11.61 -0.34
CA ILE A 244 -24.77 12.28 -1.30
C ILE A 244 -25.16 13.74 -1.54
N SER A 245 -24.21 14.58 -1.88
CA SER A 245 -24.45 15.96 -2.33
C SER A 245 -24.99 16.02 -3.76
N VAL A 246 -25.51 17.17 -4.15
CA VAL A 246 -25.91 17.46 -5.54
C VAL A 246 -24.76 17.25 -6.52
N ASP A 247 -23.54 17.66 -6.16
CA ASP A 247 -22.36 17.49 -7.03
C ASP A 247 -22.10 16.01 -7.33
N THR A 248 -22.15 15.14 -6.32
CA THR A 248 -22.06 13.70 -6.53
C THR A 248 -23.26 13.17 -7.33
N TYR A 249 -24.49 13.62 -7.01
CA TYR A 249 -25.69 13.22 -7.70
C TYR A 249 -25.61 13.46 -9.21
N ASP A 250 -25.10 14.61 -9.64
CA ASP A 250 -24.98 14.95 -11.06
C ASP A 250 -24.08 13.97 -11.83
N HIS A 251 -23.08 13.40 -11.17
CA HIS A 251 -22.23 12.37 -11.77
C HIS A 251 -22.85 10.98 -11.81
N VAL A 252 -23.77 10.66 -10.89
CA VAL A 252 -24.25 9.28 -10.68
C VAL A 252 -25.72 9.07 -10.98
N LYS A 253 -26.50 10.12 -11.23
CA LYS A 253 -27.96 10.08 -11.46
C LYS A 253 -28.41 9.15 -12.59
N ASP A 254 -27.56 8.88 -13.58
CA ASP A 254 -27.89 7.98 -14.69
C ASP A 254 -27.74 6.49 -14.30
N PHE A 255 -27.01 6.19 -13.24
CA PHE A 255 -26.67 4.85 -12.80
C PHE A 255 -27.50 4.36 -11.60
N PHE A 256 -27.82 5.29 -10.69
CA PHE A 256 -28.41 4.95 -9.40
C PHE A 256 -29.81 5.55 -9.23
N ASP A 257 -30.60 4.85 -8.42
CA ASP A 257 -31.91 5.30 -7.96
C ASP A 257 -31.73 6.21 -6.75
N CYS A 258 -31.98 7.50 -6.93
CA CYS A 258 -31.72 8.53 -5.93
C CYS A 258 -33.01 9.25 -5.53
N GLU A 259 -33.17 9.53 -4.25
CA GLU A 259 -34.27 10.26 -3.65
C GLU A 259 -33.79 11.61 -3.15
N TYR A 260 -34.43 12.70 -3.63
CA TYR A 260 -34.15 14.04 -3.16
C TYR A 260 -34.64 14.26 -1.73
N ARG A 261 -33.74 14.72 -0.86
CA ARG A 261 -34.03 15.01 0.56
C ARG A 261 -34.42 16.45 0.83
N GLY A 262 -34.18 17.35 -0.10
CA GLY A 262 -34.30 18.79 0.08
C GLY A 262 -32.98 19.47 0.42
N LYS A 263 -33.07 20.75 0.76
CA LYS A 263 -31.95 21.59 1.22
C LYS A 263 -31.74 21.38 2.73
N ILE A 264 -30.69 20.68 3.07
CA ILE A 264 -30.37 20.33 4.44
C ILE A 264 -29.30 21.30 4.98
N PRO A 265 -29.48 21.88 6.17
CA PRO A 265 -28.46 22.70 6.79
C PRO A 265 -27.18 21.91 7.05
N ALA A 266 -26.05 22.42 6.57
CA ALA A 266 -24.73 21.85 6.80
C ALA A 266 -23.88 22.85 7.58
N LYS A 267 -23.28 22.42 8.68
CA LYS A 267 -22.51 23.31 9.58
C LYS A 267 -21.42 24.05 8.81
N ASN A 268 -21.43 25.38 8.87
CA ASN A 268 -20.52 26.30 8.18
C ASN A 268 -20.61 26.29 6.64
N LYS A 269 -21.69 25.72 6.06
CA LYS A 269 -21.88 25.60 4.60
C LYS A 269 -23.23 26.13 4.11
N GLY A 270 -24.08 26.63 5.03
CA GLY A 270 -25.45 27.01 4.68
C GLY A 270 -26.32 25.77 4.45
N THR A 271 -27.10 25.76 3.36
CA THR A 271 -27.94 24.61 2.97
C THR A 271 -27.38 23.96 1.72
N ILE A 272 -27.33 22.62 1.69
CA ILE A 272 -26.87 21.82 0.56
C ILE A 272 -28.01 20.91 0.11
N ASP A 273 -28.22 20.82 -1.19
CA ASP A 273 -29.14 19.83 -1.79
C ASP A 273 -28.56 18.42 -1.60
N MET A 274 -29.29 17.54 -0.94
CA MET A 274 -28.86 16.19 -0.59
C MET A 274 -29.79 15.13 -1.18
N TYR A 275 -29.24 13.96 -1.42
CA TYR A 275 -29.96 12.83 -1.99
C TYR A 275 -29.60 11.56 -1.23
N PHE A 276 -30.59 10.67 -1.03
CA PHE A 276 -30.31 9.29 -0.64
C PHE A 276 -30.16 8.41 -1.87
N VAL A 277 -29.18 7.50 -1.84
CA VAL A 277 -28.99 6.48 -2.86
C VAL A 277 -29.55 5.16 -2.36
N HIS A 278 -30.54 4.62 -3.10
CA HIS A 278 -31.22 3.37 -2.75
C HIS A 278 -30.62 2.13 -3.41
N GLY A 279 -29.83 2.30 -4.46
CA GLY A 279 -29.18 1.23 -5.22
C GLY A 279 -29.07 1.54 -6.69
N ILE A 280 -28.60 0.57 -7.45
CA ILE A 280 -28.49 0.67 -8.92
C ILE A 280 -29.90 0.74 -9.53
N LYS A 281 -30.08 1.51 -10.61
CA LYS A 281 -31.35 1.52 -11.35
C LYS A 281 -31.75 0.12 -11.82
N LYS A 282 -33.02 -0.22 -11.76
CA LYS A 282 -33.52 -1.57 -12.06
C LYS A 282 -33.07 -2.08 -13.41
N GLU A 283 -33.08 -1.22 -14.43
CA GLU A 283 -32.68 -1.54 -15.82
C GLU A 283 -31.17 -1.76 -15.99
N LEU A 284 -30.36 -1.31 -15.02
CA LEU A 284 -28.90 -1.42 -14.97
C LEU A 284 -28.42 -2.52 -14.02
N SER A 285 -29.33 -3.22 -13.32
CA SER A 285 -29.00 -4.28 -12.39
C SER A 285 -29.40 -5.67 -12.90
N VAL A 286 -28.69 -6.70 -12.41
CA VAL A 286 -28.99 -8.11 -12.70
C VAL A 286 -30.29 -8.48 -12.00
N ARG A 287 -31.22 -9.12 -12.72
CA ARG A 287 -32.55 -9.52 -12.22
C ARG A 287 -33.31 -8.39 -11.48
N LYS A 288 -32.97 -7.15 -11.76
CA LYS A 288 -33.56 -5.95 -11.14
C LYS A 288 -33.37 -5.91 -9.60
N ASP A 289 -32.28 -6.51 -9.08
CA ASP A 289 -31.98 -6.61 -7.66
C ASP A 289 -31.51 -5.27 -7.05
N LYS A 290 -31.20 -4.25 -7.89
CA LYS A 290 -30.65 -2.94 -7.53
C LYS A 290 -29.25 -2.99 -6.86
N LYS A 291 -28.59 -4.15 -6.89
CA LYS A 291 -27.31 -4.39 -6.21
C LYS A 291 -26.19 -4.76 -7.16
N THR A 292 -26.46 -5.68 -8.07
CA THR A 292 -25.46 -6.26 -8.96
C THR A 292 -25.50 -5.59 -10.33
N PRO A 293 -24.42 -4.92 -10.79
CA PRO A 293 -24.36 -4.28 -12.10
C PRO A 293 -24.53 -5.29 -13.23
N ASN A 294 -25.29 -4.95 -14.26
CA ASN A 294 -25.43 -5.75 -15.48
C ASN A 294 -24.52 -5.24 -16.60
N LYS A 295 -24.57 -5.89 -17.78
CA LYS A 295 -23.76 -5.50 -18.95
C LYS A 295 -24.03 -4.07 -19.45
N LYS A 296 -25.26 -3.54 -19.27
CA LYS A 296 -25.58 -2.16 -19.64
C LYS A 296 -24.90 -1.16 -18.72
N PHE A 297 -24.87 -1.44 -17.41
CA PHE A 297 -24.13 -0.64 -16.43
C PHE A 297 -22.65 -0.56 -16.81
N ALA A 298 -22.01 -1.71 -17.03
CA ALA A 298 -20.60 -1.77 -17.42
C ALA A 298 -20.31 -1.01 -18.73
N LYS A 299 -21.21 -1.07 -19.70
CA LYS A 299 -21.07 -0.30 -20.95
C LYS A 299 -21.13 1.20 -20.68
N LEU A 300 -22.12 1.68 -19.92
CA LEU A 300 -22.25 3.11 -19.58
C LEU A 300 -21.05 3.66 -18.81
N VAL A 301 -20.50 2.86 -17.87
CA VAL A 301 -19.27 3.24 -17.15
C VAL A 301 -18.10 3.37 -18.11
N LYS A 302 -17.96 2.41 -19.04
CA LYS A 302 -16.88 2.45 -20.04
C LYS A 302 -17.02 3.65 -20.97
N ASP A 303 -18.22 3.96 -21.42
CA ASP A 303 -18.47 5.11 -22.28
C ASP A 303 -18.16 6.43 -21.54
N LYS A 304 -18.38 6.51 -20.21
CA LYS A 304 -18.04 7.68 -19.38
C LYS A 304 -16.54 7.83 -19.12
N ASN A 305 -15.76 6.75 -19.16
CA ASN A 305 -14.32 6.77 -18.94
C ASN A 305 -13.52 7.16 -20.22
N LEU A 306 -14.19 7.36 -21.34
CA LEU A 306 -13.60 7.76 -22.62
C LEU A 306 -13.56 9.29 -22.81
N TYR A 307 -14.09 10.05 -21.89
CA TYR A 307 -14.11 11.52 -21.83
C TYR A 307 -13.41 12.00 -20.54
#